data_8a48789a71591978ecf8893356151383
#
_entry.id   8a48789a71591978ecf8893356151383
#
_cell.length_a   1.000
_cell.length_b   1.000
_cell.length_c   1.000
_cell.angle_alpha   90.00
_cell.angle_beta   90.00
_cell.angle_gamma   90.00
#
_symmetry.space_group_name_H-M   'P 1'
#
loop_
_entity.id
_entity.type
_entity.pdbx_description
1 polymer ?
#
loop_
_entity_poly.entity_id
_entity_poly.type
_entity_poly.pdbx_seq_one_letter_code
_entity_poly.pdbx_strand_id
1 'polypeptide(L)'
;MIKVLIEKENNNINKITINGHAKYADFGKDIVCSSVSSIVITTINAIEKFDKNYINHSYDKDTLSIEVIKNNEITSNLINNMIDLLKELECDYPKNIKIL
;
A
#
# COMPACT_ATOMS: atom_id res chain seq x y z
N MET A 1 -14.89 2.41 -1.98
CA MET A 1 -13.65 2.81 -2.68
C MET A 1 -12.45 2.65 -1.75
N ILE A 2 -11.40 2.05 -2.24
CA ILE A 2 -10.13 1.99 -1.52
C ILE A 2 -9.43 3.33 -1.68
N LYS A 3 -8.97 3.91 -0.58
CA LYS A 3 -8.22 5.17 -0.59
C LYS A 3 -6.81 4.91 -0.08
N VAL A 4 -5.83 5.37 -0.85
CA VAL A 4 -4.41 5.24 -0.51
C VAL A 4 -3.87 6.65 -0.25
N LEU A 5 -3.55 6.92 1.01
CA LEU A 5 -2.98 8.20 1.41
C LEU A 5 -1.47 8.06 1.57
N ILE A 6 -0.73 8.88 0.84
CA ILE A 6 0.73 8.89 0.88
C ILE A 6 1.18 10.16 1.58
N GLU A 7 1.91 10.02 2.68
CA GLU A 7 2.46 11.14 3.43
C GLU A 7 3.96 11.19 3.25
N LYS A 8 4.47 12.38 2.95
CA LYS A 8 5.89 12.62 2.71
C LYS A 8 6.46 13.57 3.73
N GLU A 9 7.73 13.39 4.03
CA GLU A 9 8.53 14.31 4.84
C GLU A 9 9.88 14.48 4.15
N ASN A 10 10.27 15.72 3.85
CA ASN A 10 11.52 16.03 3.14
C ASN A 10 11.64 15.28 1.81
N ASN A 11 10.55 15.21 1.04
CA ASN A 11 10.44 14.51 -0.24
C ASN A 11 10.54 12.99 -0.14
N ASN A 12 10.59 12.44 1.06
CA ASN A 12 10.62 10.99 1.28
C ASN A 12 9.28 10.52 1.83
N ILE A 13 8.82 9.39 1.36
CA ILE A 13 7.58 8.80 1.87
C ILE A 13 7.83 8.30 3.28
N ASN A 14 7.04 8.79 4.26
CA ASN A 14 7.17 8.35 5.65
C ASN A 14 6.00 7.51 6.13
N LYS A 15 4.83 7.64 5.51
CA LYS A 15 3.66 6.85 5.90
C LYS A 15 2.73 6.63 4.73
N ILE A 16 2.14 5.43 4.69
CA ILE A 16 1.11 5.08 3.71
C ILE A 16 -0.06 4.49 4.48
N THR A 17 -1.25 5.00 4.21
CA THR A 17 -2.48 4.50 4.82
C THR A 17 -3.40 4.02 3.71
N ILE A 18 -3.87 2.78 3.82
CA ILE A 18 -4.77 2.16 2.85
C ILE A 18 -6.06 1.83 3.58
N ASN A 19 -7.17 2.39 3.10
CA ASN A 19 -8.45 2.31 3.80
C ASN A 19 -9.58 2.00 2.83
N GLY A 20 -10.56 1.23 3.31
CA GLY A 20 -11.82 1.00 2.64
C GLY A 20 -11.86 -0.28 1.82
N HIS A 21 -12.93 -0.39 1.04
CA HIS A 21 -13.19 -1.52 0.16
C HIS A 21 -13.39 -1.02 -1.26
N ALA A 22 -12.94 -1.80 -2.23
CA ALA A 22 -13.05 -1.45 -3.64
C ALA A 22 -14.50 -1.44 -4.12
N LYS A 23 -15.35 -2.32 -3.57
CA LYS A 23 -16.75 -2.48 -3.98
C LYS A 23 -16.91 -2.77 -5.48
N TYR A 24 -15.93 -3.46 -6.04
CA TYR A 24 -15.96 -3.89 -7.43
C TYR A 24 -16.92 -5.07 -7.61
N ALA A 25 -16.92 -6.00 -6.62
CA ALA A 25 -17.77 -7.17 -6.62
C ALA A 25 -18.06 -7.56 -5.18
N ASP A 26 -18.87 -8.62 -4.99
CA ASP A 26 -19.17 -9.14 -3.66
C ASP A 26 -17.90 -9.60 -2.95
N PHE A 27 -17.96 -9.59 -1.63
CA PHE A 27 -16.88 -10.06 -0.78
C PHE A 27 -16.43 -11.45 -1.21
N GLY A 28 -15.11 -11.63 -1.36
CA GLY A 28 -14.51 -12.88 -1.82
C GLY A 28 -14.37 -13.00 -3.32
N LYS A 29 -15.01 -12.12 -4.10
CA LYS A 29 -14.91 -12.07 -5.55
C LYS A 29 -14.31 -10.76 -6.06
N ASP A 30 -13.96 -9.88 -5.14
CA ASP A 30 -13.44 -8.56 -5.50
C ASP A 30 -11.96 -8.65 -5.88
N ILE A 31 -11.71 -8.64 -7.19
CA ILE A 31 -10.36 -8.73 -7.73
C ILE A 31 -9.51 -7.49 -7.43
N VAL A 32 -10.15 -6.34 -7.24
CA VAL A 32 -9.43 -5.11 -6.93
C VAL A 32 -8.92 -5.16 -5.49
N CYS A 33 -9.74 -5.56 -4.53
CA CYS A 33 -9.32 -5.78 -3.14
C CYS A 33 -8.20 -6.81 -3.05
N SER A 34 -8.33 -7.92 -3.78
CA SER A 34 -7.31 -8.98 -3.81
C SER A 34 -6.00 -8.48 -4.39
N SER A 35 -6.07 -7.67 -5.46
CA SER A 35 -4.88 -7.10 -6.08
C SER A 35 -4.15 -6.15 -5.14
N VAL A 36 -4.87 -5.26 -4.47
CA VAL A 36 -4.29 -4.34 -3.48
C VAL A 36 -3.62 -5.13 -2.36
N SER A 37 -4.33 -6.12 -1.80
CA SER A 37 -3.79 -6.94 -0.72
C SER A 37 -2.51 -7.67 -1.14
N SER A 38 -2.50 -8.26 -2.33
CA SER A 38 -1.32 -8.98 -2.83
C SER A 38 -0.12 -8.05 -3.02
N ILE A 39 -0.34 -6.89 -3.63
CA ILE A 39 0.72 -5.89 -3.85
C ILE A 39 1.30 -5.43 -2.51
N VAL A 40 0.45 -5.06 -1.58
CA VAL A 40 0.87 -4.48 -0.30
C VAL A 40 1.54 -5.51 0.59
N ILE A 41 0.94 -6.69 0.75
CA ILE A 41 1.51 -7.76 1.60
C ILE A 41 2.84 -8.24 1.04
N THR A 42 2.94 -8.42 -0.28
CA THR A 42 4.20 -8.81 -0.92
C THR A 42 5.30 -7.79 -0.62
N THR A 43 4.98 -6.51 -0.70
CA THR A 43 5.95 -5.44 -0.43
C THR A 43 6.40 -5.44 1.04
N ILE A 44 5.45 -5.52 1.96
CA ILE A 44 5.75 -5.57 3.40
C ILE A 44 6.67 -6.77 3.69
N ASN A 45 6.31 -7.93 3.20
CA ASN A 45 7.09 -9.16 3.43
C ASN A 45 8.49 -9.06 2.83
N ALA A 46 8.61 -8.47 1.63
CA ALA A 46 9.90 -8.31 0.98
C ALA A 46 10.83 -7.39 1.80
N ILE A 47 10.31 -6.28 2.29
CA ILE A 47 11.10 -5.36 3.12
C ILE A 47 11.51 -6.03 4.42
N GLU A 48 10.59 -6.73 5.08
CA GLU A 48 10.85 -7.38 6.36
C GLU A 48 11.83 -8.56 6.25
N LYS A 49 11.99 -9.13 5.07
CA LYS A 49 13.04 -10.12 4.83
C LYS A 49 14.44 -9.54 4.89
N PHE A 50 14.59 -8.24 4.60
CA PHE A 50 15.85 -7.56 4.79
C PHE A 50 16.05 -7.18 6.25
N ASP A 51 15.05 -6.51 6.86
CA ASP A 51 15.10 -6.10 8.25
C ASP A 51 13.70 -5.73 8.73
N LYS A 52 13.26 -6.32 9.83
CA LYS A 52 11.93 -6.06 10.41
C LYS A 52 11.81 -4.64 10.98
N ASN A 53 12.94 -3.96 11.19
CA ASN A 53 12.97 -2.62 11.74
C ASN A 53 12.94 -1.52 10.68
N TYR A 54 12.90 -1.86 9.40
CA TYR A 54 12.84 -0.88 8.31
C TYR A 54 11.49 -0.20 8.23
N ILE A 55 10.42 -0.93 8.55
CA ILE A 55 9.06 -0.41 8.54
C ILE A 55 8.29 -0.93 9.74
N ASN A 56 7.25 -0.20 10.14
CA ASN A 56 6.19 -0.70 11.02
C ASN A 56 4.91 -0.78 10.20
N HIS A 57 4.12 -1.81 10.44
CA HIS A 57 2.80 -1.87 9.85
C HIS A 57 1.78 -2.30 10.90
N SER A 58 0.55 -1.84 10.72
CA SER A 58 -0.56 -2.19 11.59
C SER A 58 -1.84 -2.29 10.77
N TYR A 59 -2.74 -3.13 11.21
CA TYR A 59 -4.04 -3.31 10.59
C TYR A 59 -5.11 -3.17 11.65
N ASP A 60 -6.03 -2.24 11.45
CA ASP A 60 -7.14 -1.99 12.38
C ASP A 60 -8.41 -1.74 11.57
N LYS A 61 -9.40 -2.62 11.76
CA LYS A 61 -10.64 -2.61 10.99
C LYS A 61 -10.32 -2.70 9.48
N ASP A 62 -10.68 -1.67 8.72
CA ASP A 62 -10.45 -1.63 7.27
C ASP A 62 -9.26 -0.77 6.89
N THR A 63 -8.39 -0.48 7.84
CA THR A 63 -7.25 0.44 7.62
C THR A 63 -5.93 -0.28 7.86
N LEU A 64 -5.08 -0.28 6.84
CA LEU A 64 -3.70 -0.73 6.94
C LEU A 64 -2.80 0.49 6.91
N SER A 65 -1.88 0.59 7.88
CA SER A 65 -0.90 1.67 7.94
C SER A 65 0.51 1.09 7.84
N ILE A 66 1.35 1.73 7.02
CA ILE A 66 2.77 1.40 6.91
C ILE A 66 3.55 2.66 7.25
N GLU A 67 4.40 2.58 8.29
CA GLU A 67 5.30 3.67 8.64
C GLU A 67 6.73 3.29 8.23
N VAL A 68 7.40 4.19 7.53
CA VAL A 68 8.80 3.99 7.15
C VAL A 68 9.68 4.44 8.31
N ILE A 69 10.41 3.51 8.90
CA ILE A 69 11.31 3.77 10.04
C ILE A 69 12.72 4.09 9.53
N LYS A 70 13.20 3.30 8.56
CA LYS A 70 14.50 3.51 7.93
C LYS A 70 14.31 3.89 6.48
N ASN A 71 14.63 5.13 6.14
CA ASN A 71 14.56 5.60 4.77
C ASN A 71 15.87 5.30 4.06
N ASN A 72 16.00 4.04 3.64
CA ASN A 72 17.17 3.56 2.89
C ASN A 72 16.77 3.18 1.47
N GLU A 73 17.77 2.82 0.66
CA GLU A 73 17.55 2.49 -0.75
C GLU A 73 16.60 1.31 -0.94
N ILE A 74 16.73 0.27 -0.12
CA ILE A 74 15.88 -0.92 -0.20
C ILE A 74 14.42 -0.56 0.07
N THR A 75 14.16 0.09 1.20
CA THR A 75 12.80 0.48 1.59
C THR A 75 12.20 1.45 0.57
N SER A 76 12.97 2.46 0.16
CA SER A 76 12.51 3.46 -0.79
C SER A 76 12.13 2.83 -2.14
N ASN A 77 12.98 1.97 -2.68
CA ASN A 77 12.71 1.32 -3.96
C ASN A 77 11.49 0.40 -3.90
N LEU A 78 11.36 -0.39 -2.84
CA LEU A 78 10.24 -1.31 -2.72
C LEU A 78 8.92 -0.58 -2.46
N ILE A 79 8.92 0.46 -1.66
CA ILE A 79 7.72 1.29 -1.43
C ILE A 79 7.32 2.02 -2.70
N ASN A 80 8.27 2.60 -3.43
CA ASN A 80 7.96 3.28 -4.69
C ASN A 80 7.41 2.31 -5.73
N ASN A 81 7.95 1.09 -5.80
CA ASN A 81 7.43 0.06 -6.68
C ASN A 81 5.97 -0.30 -6.33
N MET A 82 5.67 -0.45 -5.03
CA MET A 82 4.32 -0.70 -4.56
C MET A 82 3.35 0.41 -5.02
N ILE A 83 3.75 1.65 -4.84
CA ILE A 83 2.92 2.80 -5.23
C ILE A 83 2.71 2.83 -6.75
N ASP A 84 3.74 2.54 -7.52
CA ASP A 84 3.62 2.49 -8.98
C ASP A 84 2.59 1.43 -9.41
N LEU A 85 2.63 0.25 -8.78
CA LEU A 85 1.66 -0.81 -9.07
C LEU A 85 0.24 -0.42 -8.65
N LEU A 86 0.09 0.26 -7.52
CA LEU A 86 -1.22 0.75 -7.07
C LEU A 86 -1.75 1.81 -8.04
N LYS A 87 -0.89 2.65 -8.59
CA LYS A 87 -1.29 3.66 -9.60
C LYS A 87 -1.73 2.99 -10.91
N GLU A 88 -1.08 1.92 -11.32
CA GLU A 88 -1.53 1.14 -12.48
C GLU A 88 -2.92 0.57 -12.24
N LEU A 89 -3.16 0.05 -11.05
CA LEU A 89 -4.46 -0.48 -10.65
C LEU A 89 -5.52 0.63 -10.67
N GLU A 90 -5.18 1.82 -10.20
CA GLU A 90 -6.07 2.99 -10.24
C GLU A 90 -6.45 3.35 -11.68
N CYS A 91 -5.50 3.29 -12.61
CA CYS A 91 -5.77 3.53 -14.03
C CYS A 91 -6.79 2.55 -14.59
N ASP A 92 -6.70 1.29 -14.19
CA ASP A 92 -7.60 0.24 -14.66
C ASP A 92 -8.97 0.28 -13.97
N TYR A 93 -9.00 0.68 -12.69
CA TYR A 93 -10.21 0.67 -11.87
C TYR A 93 -10.42 2.00 -11.12
N PRO A 94 -10.57 3.13 -11.86
CA PRO A 94 -10.59 4.46 -11.23
C PRO A 94 -11.81 4.71 -10.33
N LYS A 95 -12.85 3.88 -10.46
CA LYS A 95 -14.03 3.98 -9.60
C LYS A 95 -13.90 3.19 -8.30
N ASN A 96 -12.85 2.40 -8.17
CA ASN A 96 -12.71 1.45 -7.06
C ASN A 96 -11.51 1.73 -6.17
N ILE A 97 -10.50 2.45 -6.66
CA ILE A 97 -9.31 2.81 -5.91
C ILE A 97 -8.86 4.23 -6.28
N LYS A 98 -8.42 4.98 -5.26
CA LYS A 98 -7.93 6.35 -5.40
C LYS A 98 -6.64 6.55 -4.63
N ILE A 99 -5.62 7.04 -5.30
CA ILE A 99 -4.34 7.42 -4.67
C ILE A 99 -4.38 8.92 -4.38
N LEU A 100 -4.13 9.28 -3.13
CA LEU A 100 -4.20 10.66 -2.66
C LEU A 100 -2.81 11.24 -2.35
#